data_6b77501f4c6e192de342cebde0faf144
#
_entry.id   6b77501f4c6e192de342cebde0faf144
#
_cell.length_a   1.000
_cell.length_b   1.000
_cell.length_c   1.000
_cell.angle_alpha   90.00
_cell.angle_beta   90.00
_cell.angle_gamma   90.00
#
_symmetry.space_group_name_H-M   'P 1'
#
loop_
_entity.id
_entity.type
_entity.pdbx_description
1 polymer ?
#
loop_
_entity_poly.entity_id
_entity_poly.type
_entity_poly.pdbx_seq_one_letter_code
_entity_poly.pdbx_strand_id
1 'polypeptide(L)'
;MKKNVIVSLADANYFDLLNELVDSIKRFKESKDVAICILDAGLTEEQKEKLTKKVDEIKSAEWDIEVPAFKVRGKEWLKSQVSRAFLPKYFPNYEKYLWIDCDAWVNDWNTVELYFKACDNGKLGITQTIGPGYKITSKVNWLFGKLAIIKSVSYTHLTLPTKRIV
;
A
#
# COMPACT_ATOMS: atom_id res chain seq x y z
N MET A 1 -15.05 1.26 17.18
CA MET A 1 -14.69 1.62 15.80
C MET A 1 -13.19 1.43 15.65
N LYS A 2 -12.73 0.70 14.64
CA LYS A 2 -11.30 0.44 14.40
C LYS A 2 -10.61 1.75 14.02
N LYS A 3 -9.50 2.08 14.67
CA LYS A 3 -8.77 3.34 14.45
C LYS A 3 -7.65 3.20 13.41
N ASN A 4 -7.08 2.02 13.33
CA ASN A 4 -5.97 1.69 12.45
C ASN A 4 -6.44 0.83 11.30
N VAL A 5 -5.80 0.97 10.13
CA VAL A 5 -6.11 0.18 8.95
C VAL A 5 -4.85 -0.33 8.27
N ILE A 6 -4.88 -1.59 7.85
CA ILE A 6 -3.92 -2.17 6.92
C ILE A 6 -4.55 -2.11 5.54
N VAL A 7 -3.81 -1.58 4.56
CA VAL A 7 -4.27 -1.46 3.17
C VAL A 7 -3.31 -2.19 2.25
N SER A 8 -3.85 -2.93 1.32
CA SER A 8 -3.12 -3.55 0.22
C SER A 8 -3.84 -3.36 -1.09
N LEU A 9 -3.19 -3.71 -2.20
CA LEU A 9 -3.76 -3.63 -3.54
C LEU A 9 -3.34 -4.86 -4.35
N ALA A 10 -4.26 -5.40 -5.14
CA ALA A 10 -3.95 -6.40 -6.14
C ALA A 10 -4.85 -6.29 -7.37
N ASP A 11 -4.39 -6.85 -8.47
CA ASP A 11 -5.19 -7.24 -9.63
C ASP A 11 -5.51 -8.75 -9.57
N ALA A 12 -6.21 -9.25 -10.60
CA ALA A 12 -6.60 -10.66 -10.65
C ALA A 12 -5.42 -11.65 -10.63
N ASN A 13 -4.25 -11.25 -11.15
CA ASN A 13 -3.07 -12.11 -11.21
C ASN A 13 -2.40 -12.28 -9.84
N TYR A 14 -2.53 -11.29 -8.98
CA TYR A 14 -1.94 -11.28 -7.64
C TYR A 14 -2.94 -11.64 -6.54
N PHE A 15 -4.14 -12.08 -6.90
CA PHE A 15 -5.19 -12.41 -5.95
C PHE A 15 -4.77 -13.46 -4.91
N ASP A 16 -4.11 -14.53 -5.33
CA ASP A 16 -3.72 -15.60 -4.41
C ASP A 16 -2.75 -15.10 -3.34
N LEU A 17 -1.76 -14.29 -3.73
CA LEU A 17 -0.83 -13.65 -2.80
C LEU A 17 -1.55 -12.69 -1.85
N LEU A 18 -2.47 -11.87 -2.38
CA LEU A 18 -3.28 -10.98 -1.54
C LEU A 18 -4.12 -11.77 -0.53
N ASN A 19 -4.74 -12.88 -0.96
CA ASN A 19 -5.54 -13.72 -0.08
C ASN A 19 -4.69 -14.34 1.03
N GLU A 20 -3.47 -14.79 0.72
CA GLU A 20 -2.51 -15.30 1.70
C GLU A 20 -2.04 -14.20 2.67
N LEU A 21 -1.80 -12.98 2.19
CA LEU A 21 -1.50 -11.85 3.06
C LEU A 21 -2.64 -11.61 4.04
N VAL A 22 -3.89 -11.54 3.58
CA VAL A 22 -5.07 -11.34 4.44
C VAL A 22 -5.18 -12.46 5.49
N ASP A 23 -4.97 -13.71 5.09
CA ASP A 23 -4.99 -14.83 6.01
C ASP A 23 -3.85 -14.77 7.03
N SER A 24 -2.66 -14.32 6.61
CA SER A 24 -1.51 -14.12 7.51
C SER A 24 -1.79 -13.05 8.58
N ILE A 25 -2.51 -11.99 8.24
CA ILE A 25 -2.95 -10.96 9.18
C ILE A 25 -3.99 -11.53 10.16
N LYS A 26 -5.00 -12.22 9.63
CA LYS A 26 -6.16 -12.70 10.43
C LYS A 26 -5.84 -13.80 11.41
N ARG A 27 -4.71 -14.49 11.30
CA ARG A 27 -4.29 -15.49 12.28
C ARG A 27 -3.93 -14.90 13.65
N PHE A 28 -3.68 -13.59 13.72
CA PHE A 28 -3.39 -12.90 14.98
C PHE A 28 -4.67 -12.38 15.63
N LYS A 29 -4.78 -12.54 16.96
CA LYS A 29 -5.95 -12.10 17.74
C LYS A 29 -6.12 -10.58 17.67
N GLU A 30 -5.03 -9.88 17.67
CA GLU A 30 -4.92 -8.41 17.67
C GLU A 30 -5.45 -7.80 16.35
N SER A 31 -5.48 -8.58 15.27
CA SER A 31 -6.02 -8.13 13.97
C SER A 31 -7.49 -7.72 14.05
N LYS A 32 -8.22 -8.16 15.08
CA LYS A 32 -9.63 -7.79 15.28
C LYS A 32 -9.83 -6.29 15.51
N ASP A 33 -8.83 -5.62 16.06
CA ASP A 33 -8.85 -4.19 16.37
C ASP A 33 -8.31 -3.31 15.23
N VAL A 34 -7.82 -3.94 14.15
CA VAL A 34 -7.29 -3.27 12.97
C VAL A 34 -8.17 -3.60 11.77
N ALA A 35 -8.52 -2.59 10.96
CA ALA A 35 -9.25 -2.81 9.73
C ALA A 35 -8.32 -3.35 8.63
N ILE A 36 -8.88 -4.17 7.76
CA ILE A 36 -8.21 -4.63 6.55
C ILE A 36 -9.01 -4.11 5.36
N CYS A 37 -8.41 -3.24 4.56
CA CYS A 37 -9.04 -2.64 3.40
C CYS A 37 -8.23 -2.94 2.14
N ILE A 38 -8.91 -3.18 1.03
CA ILE A 38 -8.28 -3.56 -0.23
C ILE A 38 -8.63 -2.55 -1.32
N LEU A 39 -7.61 -2.17 -2.08
CA LEU A 39 -7.77 -1.44 -3.33
C LEU A 39 -7.77 -2.46 -4.49
N ASP A 40 -8.85 -2.46 -5.23
CA ASP A 40 -9.05 -3.31 -6.41
C ASP A 40 -8.44 -2.64 -7.65
N ALA A 41 -7.43 -3.26 -8.23
CA ALA A 41 -6.79 -2.83 -9.48
C ALA A 41 -7.17 -3.72 -10.67
N GLY A 42 -8.25 -4.49 -10.56
CA GLY A 42 -8.73 -5.39 -11.61
C GLY A 42 -8.97 -6.82 -11.11
N LEU A 43 -9.50 -6.98 -9.91
CA LEU A 43 -9.99 -8.26 -9.39
C LEU A 43 -11.24 -8.71 -10.14
N THR A 44 -11.43 -10.02 -10.29
CA THR A 44 -12.69 -10.59 -10.79
C THR A 44 -13.79 -10.50 -9.72
N GLU A 45 -15.05 -10.57 -10.13
CA GLU A 45 -16.17 -10.54 -9.19
C GLU A 45 -16.10 -11.71 -8.20
N GLU A 46 -15.74 -12.91 -8.64
CA GLU A 46 -15.55 -14.08 -7.78
C GLU A 46 -14.46 -13.83 -6.70
N GLN A 47 -13.35 -13.19 -7.10
CA GLN A 47 -12.27 -12.85 -6.19
C GLN A 47 -12.72 -11.81 -5.15
N LYS A 48 -13.48 -10.79 -5.57
CA LYS A 48 -14.07 -9.79 -4.66
C LYS A 48 -15.03 -10.43 -3.66
N GLU A 49 -15.89 -11.33 -4.11
CA GLU A 49 -16.81 -12.05 -3.22
C GLU A 49 -16.07 -12.86 -2.15
N LYS A 50 -14.95 -13.50 -2.52
CA LYS A 50 -14.11 -14.22 -1.55
C LYS A 50 -13.48 -13.27 -0.54
N LEU A 51 -12.96 -12.12 -0.98
CA LEU A 51 -12.32 -11.13 -0.12
C LEU A 51 -13.32 -10.43 0.81
N THR A 52 -14.52 -10.10 0.33
CA THR A 52 -15.56 -9.42 1.13
C THR A 52 -15.92 -10.17 2.41
N LYS A 53 -15.75 -11.49 2.44
CA LYS A 53 -15.94 -12.31 3.65
C LYS A 53 -14.79 -12.18 4.65
N LYS A 54 -13.66 -11.61 4.25
CA LYS A 54 -12.42 -11.58 5.03
C LYS A 54 -11.96 -10.18 5.41
N VAL A 55 -12.36 -9.15 4.65
CA VAL A 55 -11.87 -7.79 4.81
C VAL A 55 -13.00 -6.82 5.17
N ASP A 56 -12.67 -5.65 5.68
CA ASP A 56 -13.65 -4.67 6.14
C ASP A 56 -14.22 -3.85 4.96
N GLU A 57 -13.40 -3.52 3.96
CA GLU A 57 -13.83 -2.71 2.81
C GLU A 57 -12.98 -2.99 1.57
N ILE A 58 -13.60 -2.94 0.38
CA ILE A 58 -12.92 -3.01 -0.92
C ILE A 58 -13.34 -1.79 -1.74
N LYS A 59 -12.39 -1.07 -2.31
CA LYS A 59 -12.62 0.06 -3.23
C LYS A 59 -11.80 -0.07 -4.49
N SER A 60 -12.34 0.40 -5.61
CA SER A 60 -11.60 0.46 -6.87
C SER A 60 -10.45 1.45 -6.78
N ALA A 61 -9.26 1.02 -7.20
CA ALA A 61 -8.10 1.89 -7.31
C ALA A 61 -8.22 2.80 -8.53
N GLU A 62 -7.89 4.08 -8.35
CA GLU A 62 -7.88 5.09 -9.41
C GLU A 62 -6.45 5.50 -9.76
N TRP A 63 -6.30 6.23 -10.86
CA TRP A 63 -5.08 6.96 -11.14
C TRP A 63 -5.13 8.30 -10.39
N ASP A 64 -4.55 8.35 -9.18
CA ASP A 64 -4.56 9.53 -8.32
C ASP A 64 -3.70 10.69 -8.81
N ILE A 65 -2.93 10.46 -9.87
CA ILE A 65 -2.12 11.47 -10.57
C ILE A 65 -2.33 11.36 -12.08
N GLU A 66 -2.15 12.44 -12.80
CA GLU A 66 -2.15 12.41 -14.26
C GLU A 66 -0.93 11.66 -14.79
N VAL A 67 -1.18 10.58 -15.51
CA VAL A 67 -0.15 9.79 -16.15
C VAL A 67 -0.50 9.65 -17.64
N PRO A 68 0.43 9.88 -18.57
CA PRO A 68 0.18 9.69 -19.99
C PRO A 68 -0.30 8.26 -20.28
N ALA A 69 -1.46 8.11 -20.94
CA ALA A 69 -2.11 6.83 -21.18
C ALA A 69 -1.21 5.78 -21.82
N PHE A 70 -0.30 6.18 -22.72
CA PHE A 70 0.63 5.27 -23.40
C PHE A 70 1.64 4.62 -22.44
N LYS A 71 1.91 5.22 -21.26
CA LYS A 71 2.84 4.68 -20.26
C LYS A 71 2.20 3.64 -19.36
N VAL A 72 0.88 3.71 -19.19
CA VAL A 72 0.14 2.91 -18.20
C VAL A 72 -0.81 1.89 -18.83
N ARG A 73 -0.99 1.92 -20.13
CA ARG A 73 -1.89 1.02 -20.84
C ARG A 73 -1.56 -0.45 -20.53
N GLY A 74 -2.56 -1.17 -20.00
CA GLY A 74 -2.40 -2.58 -19.58
C GLY A 74 -1.54 -2.80 -18.33
N LYS A 75 -1.27 -1.74 -17.55
CA LYS A 75 -0.45 -1.80 -16.34
C LYS A 75 -1.21 -1.27 -15.13
N GLU A 76 -2.43 -1.76 -14.93
CA GLU A 76 -3.30 -1.30 -13.83
C GLU A 76 -2.66 -1.51 -12.45
N TRP A 77 -1.80 -2.52 -12.29
CA TRP A 77 -1.01 -2.75 -11.08
C TRP A 77 -0.13 -1.55 -10.67
N LEU A 78 0.26 -0.67 -11.62
CA LEU A 78 1.01 0.56 -11.30
C LEU A 78 0.22 1.54 -10.43
N LYS A 79 -1.09 1.39 -10.34
CA LYS A 79 -1.91 2.16 -9.40
C LYS A 79 -1.39 2.00 -7.96
N SER A 80 -0.84 0.81 -7.60
CA SER A 80 -0.23 0.57 -6.30
C SER A 80 0.89 1.55 -5.96
N GLN A 81 1.60 2.06 -6.95
CA GLN A 81 2.72 2.98 -6.75
C GLN A 81 2.25 4.39 -6.37
N VAL A 82 1.05 4.78 -6.79
CA VAL A 82 0.49 6.11 -6.53
C VAL A 82 -0.53 6.10 -5.40
N SER A 83 -1.43 5.12 -5.35
CA SER A 83 -2.54 5.06 -4.38
C SER A 83 -2.07 5.04 -2.93
N ARG A 84 -0.87 4.50 -2.65
CA ARG A 84 -0.34 4.45 -1.28
C ARG A 84 -0.12 5.82 -0.64
N ALA A 85 0.00 6.88 -1.42
CA ALA A 85 0.09 8.25 -0.91
C ALA A 85 -1.30 8.86 -0.65
N PHE A 86 -2.38 8.25 -1.16
CA PHE A 86 -3.75 8.77 -1.12
C PHE A 86 -4.70 7.91 -0.29
N LEU A 87 -4.20 7.03 0.58
CA LEU A 87 -5.02 6.12 1.39
C LEU A 87 -6.14 6.83 2.17
N PRO A 88 -5.95 8.02 2.77
CA PRO A 88 -7.02 8.74 3.43
C PRO A 88 -8.15 9.21 2.49
N LYS A 89 -7.90 9.36 1.17
CA LYS A 89 -8.93 9.63 0.17
C LYS A 89 -9.87 8.43 -0.01
N TYR A 90 -9.29 7.22 -0.05
CA TYR A 90 -10.06 5.99 -0.21
C TYR A 90 -10.77 5.58 1.06
N PHE A 91 -10.10 5.69 2.21
CA PHE A 91 -10.58 5.20 3.50
C PHE A 91 -10.48 6.30 4.57
N PRO A 92 -11.41 7.29 4.59
CA PRO A 92 -11.24 8.52 5.37
C PRO A 92 -11.41 8.37 6.89
N ASN A 93 -11.88 7.20 7.38
CA ASN A 93 -12.34 7.05 8.77
C ASN A 93 -11.28 6.47 9.71
N TYR A 94 -10.02 6.41 9.32
CA TYR A 94 -8.96 5.84 10.11
C TYR A 94 -7.93 6.90 10.55
N GLU A 95 -7.28 6.64 11.69
CA GLU A 95 -6.26 7.52 12.25
C GLU A 95 -4.86 7.19 11.71
N LYS A 96 -4.60 5.90 11.45
CA LYS A 96 -3.30 5.41 10.96
C LYS A 96 -3.49 4.39 9.84
N TYR A 97 -2.64 4.49 8.84
CA TYR A 97 -2.64 3.61 7.66
C TYR A 97 -1.31 2.88 7.58
N LEU A 98 -1.36 1.57 7.43
CA LEU A 98 -0.22 0.73 7.12
C LEU A 98 -0.42 0.12 5.73
N TRP A 99 0.45 0.48 4.79
CA TRP A 99 0.49 -0.18 3.50
C TRP A 99 1.36 -1.43 3.59
N ILE A 100 0.83 -2.56 3.12
CA ILE A 100 1.57 -3.81 2.95
C ILE A 100 1.37 -4.27 1.51
N ASP A 101 2.46 -4.53 0.78
CA ASP A 101 2.38 -5.07 -0.58
C ASP A 101 1.75 -6.47 -0.55
N CYS A 102 0.96 -6.81 -1.57
CA CYS A 102 0.17 -8.04 -1.59
C CYS A 102 1.01 -9.33 -1.62
N ASP A 103 2.27 -9.24 -2.00
CA ASP A 103 3.25 -10.32 -2.00
C ASP A 103 4.06 -10.42 -0.69
N ALA A 104 3.67 -9.67 0.33
CA ALA A 104 4.25 -9.74 1.66
C ALA A 104 3.44 -10.66 2.57
N TRP A 105 4.01 -10.96 3.76
CA TRP A 105 3.40 -11.83 4.76
C TRP A 105 3.65 -11.29 6.17
N VAL A 106 2.63 -11.30 7.03
CA VAL A 106 2.78 -10.90 8.42
C VAL A 106 3.17 -12.12 9.26
N ASN A 107 4.42 -12.17 9.71
CA ASN A 107 4.93 -13.25 10.54
C ASN A 107 4.86 -12.97 12.04
N ASP A 108 4.90 -11.70 12.43
CA ASP A 108 4.90 -11.25 13.81
C ASP A 108 4.10 -9.97 13.96
N TRP A 109 3.13 -9.97 14.88
CA TRP A 109 2.26 -8.83 15.10
C TRP A 109 3.00 -7.63 15.72
N ASN A 110 4.05 -7.87 16.51
CA ASN A 110 4.86 -6.78 17.04
C ASN A 110 5.42 -5.87 15.93
N THR A 111 5.70 -6.44 14.75
CA THR A 111 6.13 -5.66 13.59
C THR A 111 5.02 -4.70 13.11
N VAL A 112 3.78 -5.15 13.06
CA VAL A 112 2.63 -4.31 12.70
C VAL A 112 2.46 -3.16 13.70
N GLU A 113 2.55 -3.47 15.01
CA GLU A 113 2.48 -2.45 16.05
C GLU A 113 3.62 -1.43 15.96
N LEU A 114 4.84 -1.90 15.64
CA LEU A 114 6.00 -1.03 15.47
C LEU A 114 5.77 -0.02 14.34
N TYR A 115 5.19 -0.46 13.22
CA TYR A 115 4.85 0.45 12.11
C TYR A 115 3.79 1.47 12.52
N PHE A 116 2.75 1.07 13.24
CA PHE A 116 1.74 2.01 13.75
C PHE A 116 2.32 2.99 14.78
N LYS A 117 3.28 2.56 15.62
CA LYS A 117 4.01 3.43 16.54
C LYS A 117 4.95 4.38 15.80
N ALA A 118 5.59 3.93 14.72
CA ALA A 118 6.52 4.75 13.94
C ALA A 118 5.88 6.00 13.33
N CYS A 119 4.55 5.97 13.09
CA CYS A 119 3.83 7.14 12.58
C CYS A 119 3.19 8.03 13.67
N ASP A 120 3.49 7.78 14.93
CA ASP A 120 3.06 8.67 16.01
C ASP A 120 3.66 10.08 15.84
N ASN A 121 2.95 11.08 16.34
CA ASN A 121 3.34 12.49 16.23
C ASN A 121 3.48 13.01 14.79
N GLY A 122 2.71 12.47 13.87
CA GLY A 122 2.67 12.92 12.47
C GLY A 122 3.88 12.50 11.63
N LYS A 123 4.62 11.48 12.06
CA LYS A 123 5.77 10.95 11.32
C LYS A 123 5.34 9.93 10.27
N LEU A 124 6.18 9.75 9.27
CA LEU A 124 6.08 8.70 8.27
C LEU A 124 7.02 7.56 8.67
N GLY A 125 6.44 6.37 8.92
CA GLY A 125 7.22 5.16 9.16
C GLY A 125 7.53 4.45 7.85
N ILE A 126 8.80 4.17 7.58
CA ILE A 126 9.25 3.52 6.34
C ILE A 126 10.34 2.49 6.66
N THR A 127 10.27 1.35 5.95
CA THR A 127 11.36 0.37 5.96
C THR A 127 12.37 0.72 4.87
N GLN A 128 13.61 0.88 5.28
CA GLN A 128 14.69 1.07 4.32
C GLN A 128 15.08 -0.28 3.69
N THR A 129 15.19 -0.32 2.37
CA THR A 129 15.77 -1.47 1.68
C THR A 129 17.28 -1.50 1.90
N ILE A 130 17.76 -2.52 2.62
CA ILE A 130 19.18 -2.75 2.88
C ILE A 130 19.65 -3.82 1.90
N GLY A 131 20.06 -3.43 0.71
CA GLY A 131 20.62 -4.36 -0.27
C GLY A 131 21.88 -3.78 -0.93
N PRO A 132 22.99 -4.51 -1.00
CA PRO A 132 24.21 -4.02 -1.64
C PRO A 132 24.04 -3.73 -3.14
N GLY A 133 22.97 -4.22 -3.77
CA GLY A 133 22.64 -4.00 -5.19
C GLY A 133 21.87 -2.73 -5.52
N TYR A 134 21.28 -2.05 -4.52
CA TYR A 134 20.41 -0.89 -4.76
C TYR A 134 21.14 0.46 -4.75
N LYS A 135 22.33 0.54 -5.31
CA LYS A 135 22.93 1.81 -5.74
C LYS A 135 22.34 2.26 -7.08
N ILE A 136 21.07 2.03 -7.31
CA ILE A 136 20.42 2.42 -8.56
C ILE A 136 19.98 3.87 -8.43
N THR A 137 20.73 4.75 -9.03
CA THR A 137 20.29 6.08 -9.42
C THR A 137 19.35 5.93 -10.61
N SER A 138 18.05 6.15 -10.40
CA SER A 138 17.12 6.29 -11.51
C SER A 138 17.38 7.62 -12.18
N LYS A 139 17.77 7.59 -13.46
CA LYS A 139 17.82 8.81 -14.28
C LYS A 139 16.38 9.21 -14.62
N VAL A 140 15.91 10.29 -14.07
CA VAL A 140 14.68 10.94 -14.54
C VAL A 140 15.04 11.78 -15.74
N ASN A 141 14.64 11.34 -16.93
CA ASN A 141 15.09 11.93 -18.19
C ASN A 141 14.62 13.36 -18.44
N TRP A 142 13.67 13.91 -17.67
CA TRP A 142 13.12 15.23 -17.93
C TRP A 142 12.47 15.88 -16.71
N LEU A 143 13.15 16.82 -16.12
CA LEU A 143 12.53 17.91 -15.38
C LEU A 143 13.07 19.20 -15.99
N PHE A 144 12.21 20.00 -16.65
CA PHE A 144 12.55 21.30 -17.26
C PHE A 144 13.74 21.27 -18.24
N GLY A 145 13.83 20.27 -19.11
CA GLY A 145 14.90 20.21 -20.11
C GLY A 145 16.29 19.87 -19.58
N LYS A 146 16.43 19.50 -18.32
CA LYS A 146 17.70 19.12 -17.70
C LYS A 146 17.69 17.69 -17.19
N LEU A 147 18.82 17.01 -17.30
CA LEU A 147 19.03 15.68 -16.75
C LEU A 147 19.03 15.77 -15.21
N ALA A 148 18.04 15.21 -14.54
CA ALA A 148 18.02 15.09 -13.09
C ALA A 148 18.31 13.65 -12.69
N ILE A 149 19.23 13.46 -11.75
CA ILE A 149 19.50 12.17 -11.12
C ILE A 149 18.75 12.15 -9.80
N ILE A 150 17.70 11.31 -9.70
CA ILE A 150 17.00 11.09 -8.46
C ILE A 150 17.45 9.73 -7.91
N LYS A 151 17.89 9.70 -6.65
CA LYS A 151 18.10 8.44 -5.95
C LYS A 151 16.73 7.82 -5.72
N SER A 152 16.47 6.70 -6.37
CA SER A 152 15.29 5.90 -6.08
C SER A 152 15.52 5.14 -4.78
N VAL A 153 14.61 5.30 -3.84
CA VAL A 153 14.54 4.48 -2.63
C VAL A 153 13.28 3.64 -2.76
N SER A 154 13.45 2.33 -2.78
CA SER A 154 12.33 1.40 -2.79
C SER A 154 11.90 1.09 -1.35
N TYR A 155 10.63 1.26 -1.05
CA TYR A 155 10.04 0.92 0.25
C TYR A 155 8.99 -0.16 0.05
N THR A 156 9.02 -1.17 0.89
CA THR A 156 8.04 -2.26 0.87
C THR A 156 6.84 -2.00 1.78
N HIS A 157 7.04 -1.22 2.85
CA HIS A 157 5.98 -0.90 3.80
C HIS A 157 5.99 0.60 4.14
N LEU A 158 4.80 1.19 4.15
CA LEU A 158 4.59 2.61 4.38
C LEU A 158 3.48 2.81 5.42
N THR A 159 3.77 3.53 6.50
CA THR A 159 2.78 4.02 7.45
C THR A 159 2.56 5.51 7.27
N LEU A 160 1.32 5.93 7.06
CA LEU A 160 0.94 7.32 6.87
C LEU A 160 0.16 7.85 8.09
N PRO A 161 0.52 9.01 8.65
CA PRO A 161 -0.30 9.70 9.62
C PRO A 161 -1.48 10.38 8.93
N THR A 162 -2.64 10.43 9.60
CA THR A 162 -3.86 11.07 9.08
C THR A 162 -3.85 12.59 9.11
N LYS A 163 -2.98 13.21 9.89
CA LYS A 163 -2.91 14.67 9.94
C LYS A 163 -2.20 15.19 8.71
N ARG A 164 -2.94 15.95 7.91
CA ARG A 164 -2.51 16.63 6.69
C ARG A 164 -1.11 17.18 6.83
N ILE A 165 -0.27 16.82 5.86
CA ILE A 165 0.85 17.67 5.46
C ILE A 165 0.22 18.84 4.71
N VAL A 166 0.24 20.02 5.31
CA VAL A 166 -0.10 21.28 4.65
C VAL A 166 1.10 21.68 3.80
#